data_0e78a1f55d5357052234240a5970e17c
#
_entry.id   0e78a1f55d5357052234240a5970e17c
#
_cell.length_a   1.000
_cell.length_b   1.000
_cell.length_c   1.000
_cell.angle_alpha   90.00
_cell.angle_beta   90.00
_cell.angle_gamma   90.00
#
_symmetry.space_group_name_H-M   'P 1'
#
loop_
_entity.id
_entity.type
_entity.pdbx_description
1 polymer ?
#
loop_
_entity_poly.entity_id
_entity_poly.type
_entity_poly.pdbx_seq_one_letter_code
_entity_poly.pdbx_strand_id
1 'polypeptide(L)'
;GLDNLSPYYDVTLKEARLARLQGRNGFRFLKADLAEREIVEAAFAEEKPDRVVHLAAQAGVRYSLDHPHAYIDANITGFLHVLEGCRHHGIEHLVYASSSSVYGANRKLPFKVSDNVDHPVSLYGATKKANELMAHSYAHLFGLPVTGLRFFTVYGPWGRPDMSLFQFTRKIFEGRPIPVFSYGHHARDFTYIDDVVEGVVRTLDCVATPDPDWRGEDPDPASSSAPYRLYNIGNHSPVTLLDYIAVIETEVGRKAELEMLPAQAGDVPETYADVEALRDAVGFEPSTPIEEGVKHFVAWYRDYYRV
;
A
#
# COMPACT_ATOMS: atom_id res chain seq x y z
N GLY A 1 8.98 6.28 14.50
CA GLY A 1 8.98 5.85 13.10
C GLY A 1 10.38 5.47 12.62
N LEU A 2 10.45 4.53 11.65
CA LEU A 2 11.68 4.08 11.03
C LEU A 2 11.56 4.17 9.51
N ASP A 3 12.54 4.75 8.81
CA ASP A 3 12.63 4.83 7.33
C ASP A 3 14.09 5.02 6.90
N ASN A 4 14.51 4.40 5.81
CA ASN A 4 15.88 4.56 5.30
C ASN A 4 16.07 5.82 4.44
N LEU A 5 15.00 6.54 4.12
CA LEU A 5 14.96 7.66 3.19
C LEU A 5 15.60 7.31 1.83
N SER A 6 15.29 6.11 1.32
CA SER A 6 15.81 5.57 0.06
C SER A 6 15.76 6.60 -1.08
N PRO A 7 16.79 6.70 -1.93
CA PRO A 7 16.83 7.60 -3.09
C PRO A 7 16.04 7.08 -4.31
N TYR A 8 15.10 6.17 -4.12
CA TYR A 8 14.21 5.67 -5.16
C TYR A 8 13.46 6.78 -5.90
N TYR A 9 13.09 7.84 -5.17
CA TYR A 9 12.61 9.12 -5.71
C TYR A 9 13.17 10.28 -4.88
N ASP A 10 12.86 11.51 -5.26
CA ASP A 10 13.36 12.74 -4.63
C ASP A 10 13.27 12.67 -3.09
N VAL A 11 14.44 12.66 -2.45
CA VAL A 11 14.58 12.55 -0.99
C VAL A 11 14.06 13.81 -0.30
N THR A 12 14.09 14.98 -0.95
CA THR A 12 13.59 16.23 -0.34
C THR A 12 12.11 16.15 -0.01
N LEU A 13 11.31 15.43 -0.81
CA LEU A 13 9.90 15.17 -0.49
C LEU A 13 9.75 14.28 0.75
N LYS A 14 10.64 13.30 0.95
CA LYS A 14 10.64 12.46 2.17
C LYS A 14 11.02 13.27 3.40
N GLU A 15 12.04 14.11 3.28
CA GLU A 15 12.48 15.02 4.35
C GLU A 15 11.38 16.03 4.70
N ALA A 16 10.68 16.58 3.72
CA ALA A 16 9.55 17.47 3.95
C ALA A 16 8.38 16.78 4.68
N ARG A 17 8.09 15.49 4.37
CA ARG A 17 7.11 14.69 5.14
C ARG A 17 7.57 14.50 6.59
N LEU A 18 8.84 14.14 6.78
CA LEU A 18 9.44 13.94 8.11
C LEU A 18 9.41 15.24 8.93
N ALA A 19 9.72 16.38 8.34
CA ALA A 19 9.70 17.68 9.01
C ALA A 19 8.33 18.03 9.60
N ARG A 20 7.23 17.53 9.03
CA ARG A 20 5.86 17.72 9.58
C ARG A 20 5.63 16.98 10.89
N LEU A 21 6.44 15.96 11.16
CA LEU A 21 6.33 15.10 12.35
C LEU A 21 7.38 15.47 13.40
N GLN A 22 8.54 15.94 12.98
CA GLN A 22 9.60 16.37 13.88
C GLN A 22 9.12 17.51 14.79
N GLY A 23 9.44 17.42 16.06
CA GLY A 23 9.00 18.37 17.08
C GLY A 23 7.58 18.09 17.65
N ARG A 24 6.85 17.11 17.14
CA ARG A 24 5.62 16.64 17.79
C ARG A 24 5.95 15.83 19.04
N ASN A 25 5.26 16.10 20.14
CA ASN A 25 5.41 15.31 21.35
C ASN A 25 5.07 13.83 21.08
N GLY A 26 5.95 12.94 21.56
CA GLY A 26 5.78 11.48 21.39
C GLY A 26 6.25 10.94 20.04
N PHE A 27 6.72 11.78 19.10
CA PHE A 27 7.30 11.30 17.85
C PHE A 27 8.83 11.19 17.92
N ARG A 28 9.34 10.00 17.61
CA ARG A 28 10.77 9.73 17.44
C ARG A 28 11.01 9.16 16.05
N PHE A 29 12.13 9.49 15.45
CA PHE A 29 12.51 9.01 14.12
C PHE A 29 13.89 8.37 14.15
N LEU A 30 13.97 7.15 13.60
CA LEU A 30 15.21 6.43 13.36
C LEU A 30 15.43 6.31 11.85
N LYS A 31 16.52 6.88 11.35
CA LYS A 31 16.95 6.63 9.97
C LYS A 31 17.71 5.31 9.93
N ALA A 32 17.08 4.27 9.40
CA ALA A 32 17.64 2.92 9.35
C ALA A 32 17.04 2.12 8.19
N ASP A 33 17.77 1.11 7.73
CA ASP A 33 17.30 0.15 6.73
C ASP A 33 16.83 -1.14 7.42
N LEU A 34 15.64 -1.63 7.04
CA LEU A 34 15.09 -2.88 7.60
C LEU A 34 15.89 -4.12 7.19
N ALA A 35 16.69 -4.04 6.14
CA ALA A 35 17.60 -5.12 5.75
C ALA A 35 18.75 -5.33 6.74
N GLU A 36 19.02 -4.35 7.63
CA GLU A 36 20.07 -4.39 8.64
C GLU A 36 19.50 -4.95 9.96
N ARG A 37 19.69 -6.26 10.15
CA ARG A 37 19.11 -7.02 11.28
C ARG A 37 19.38 -6.40 12.64
N GLU A 38 20.65 -6.11 12.92
CA GLU A 38 21.09 -5.63 14.24
C GLU A 38 20.45 -4.28 14.58
N ILE A 39 20.22 -3.42 13.58
CA ILE A 39 19.57 -2.12 13.78
C ILE A 39 18.09 -2.30 14.10
N VAL A 40 17.41 -3.22 13.43
CA VAL A 40 15.99 -3.52 13.71
C VAL A 40 15.84 -4.12 15.10
N GLU A 41 16.68 -5.10 15.48
CA GLU A 41 16.68 -5.70 16.82
C GLU A 41 16.92 -4.63 17.91
N ALA A 42 17.88 -3.73 17.70
CA ALA A 42 18.15 -2.64 18.63
C ALA A 42 16.96 -1.67 18.74
N ALA A 43 16.29 -1.35 17.64
CA ALA A 43 15.13 -0.48 17.62
C ALA A 43 13.97 -1.07 18.44
N PHE A 44 13.67 -2.36 18.31
CA PHE A 44 12.65 -3.03 19.12
C PHE A 44 13.03 -3.07 20.61
N ALA A 45 14.29 -3.34 20.92
CA ALA A 45 14.77 -3.40 22.30
C ALA A 45 14.73 -2.02 23.01
N GLU A 46 15.02 -0.93 22.28
CA GLU A 46 15.01 0.42 22.82
C GLU A 46 13.59 1.00 22.92
N GLU A 47 12.80 0.91 21.83
CA GLU A 47 11.51 1.58 21.74
C GLU A 47 10.37 0.79 22.39
N LYS A 48 10.50 -0.54 22.48
CA LYS A 48 9.51 -1.47 23.09
C LYS A 48 8.08 -1.15 22.68
N PRO A 49 7.77 -1.15 21.37
CA PRO A 49 6.42 -0.82 20.90
C PRO A 49 5.41 -1.86 21.38
N ASP A 50 4.20 -1.43 21.74
CA ASP A 50 3.08 -2.33 22.01
C ASP A 50 2.51 -2.89 20.70
N ARG A 51 2.44 -2.06 19.65
CA ARG A 51 1.89 -2.38 18.32
C ARG A 51 2.77 -1.88 17.21
N VAL A 52 2.74 -2.56 16.08
CA VAL A 52 3.56 -2.22 14.91
C VAL A 52 2.70 -2.03 13.67
N VAL A 53 2.88 -0.92 12.98
CA VAL A 53 2.37 -0.70 11.62
C VAL A 53 3.56 -0.74 10.66
N HIS A 54 3.65 -1.80 9.85
CA HIS A 54 4.72 -2.01 8.89
C HIS A 54 4.28 -1.64 7.48
N LEU A 55 4.63 -0.43 7.05
CA LEU A 55 4.36 0.09 5.71
C LEU A 55 5.62 0.20 4.84
N ALA A 56 6.80 0.00 5.42
CA ALA A 56 8.06 0.09 4.71
C ALA A 56 8.21 -1.05 3.70
N ALA A 57 8.57 -0.71 2.48
CA ALA A 57 8.82 -1.66 1.42
C ALA A 57 9.49 -0.97 0.23
N GLN A 58 10.20 -1.75 -0.61
CA GLN A 58 10.43 -1.33 -1.98
C GLN A 58 9.13 -1.55 -2.76
N ALA A 59 8.53 -0.48 -3.24
CA ALA A 59 7.27 -0.51 -4.00
C ALA A 59 7.50 -0.22 -5.49
N GLY A 60 6.48 -0.44 -6.31
CA GLY A 60 6.51 -0.21 -7.75
C GLY A 60 6.68 -1.50 -8.55
N VAL A 61 5.62 -1.87 -9.32
CA VAL A 61 5.62 -3.10 -10.12
C VAL A 61 6.76 -3.08 -11.16
N ARG A 62 6.91 -1.96 -11.88
CA ARG A 62 7.89 -1.86 -12.98
C ARG A 62 9.33 -1.86 -12.48
N TYR A 63 9.63 -1.13 -11.43
CA TYR A 63 10.96 -1.07 -10.84
C TYR A 63 11.47 -2.46 -10.41
N SER A 64 10.55 -3.40 -10.08
CA SER A 64 10.94 -4.77 -9.71
C SER A 64 11.53 -5.59 -10.86
N LEU A 65 11.31 -5.15 -12.12
CA LEU A 65 11.89 -5.82 -13.29
C LEU A 65 13.39 -5.52 -13.41
N ASP A 66 13.79 -4.29 -13.11
CA ASP A 66 15.16 -3.81 -13.29
C ASP A 66 16.00 -3.95 -12.01
N HIS A 67 15.34 -3.93 -10.83
CA HIS A 67 16.00 -3.94 -9.52
C HIS A 67 15.45 -5.02 -8.58
N PRO A 68 15.48 -6.33 -8.96
CA PRO A 68 14.84 -7.40 -8.20
C PRO A 68 15.41 -7.58 -6.79
N HIS A 69 16.72 -7.41 -6.60
CA HIS A 69 17.37 -7.58 -5.30
C HIS A 69 16.84 -6.60 -4.25
N ALA A 70 16.56 -5.33 -4.61
CA ALA A 70 15.99 -4.35 -3.69
C ALA A 70 14.63 -4.79 -3.11
N TYR A 71 13.87 -5.61 -3.85
CA TYR A 71 12.61 -6.19 -3.36
C TYR A 71 12.82 -7.35 -2.41
N ILE A 72 13.84 -8.15 -2.63
CA ILE A 72 14.19 -9.24 -1.69
C ILE A 72 14.71 -8.64 -0.38
N ASP A 73 15.63 -7.70 -0.46
CA ASP A 73 16.25 -7.07 0.70
C ASP A 73 15.19 -6.36 1.56
N ALA A 74 14.40 -5.44 0.97
CA ALA A 74 13.43 -4.66 1.71
C ALA A 74 12.18 -5.47 2.10
N ASN A 75 11.59 -6.23 1.15
CA ASN A 75 10.26 -6.80 1.35
C ASN A 75 10.30 -8.20 1.99
N ILE A 76 11.37 -8.96 1.80
CA ILE A 76 11.50 -10.31 2.37
C ILE A 76 12.40 -10.27 3.59
N THR A 77 13.66 -9.89 3.42
CA THR A 77 14.64 -9.83 4.52
C THR A 77 14.22 -8.82 5.58
N GLY A 78 13.88 -7.60 5.17
CA GLY A 78 13.41 -6.56 6.10
C GLY A 78 12.12 -6.95 6.82
N PHE A 79 11.17 -7.58 6.13
CA PHE A 79 9.94 -8.05 6.78
C PHE A 79 10.20 -9.19 7.78
N LEU A 80 11.14 -10.10 7.47
CA LEU A 80 11.55 -11.11 8.43
C LEU A 80 12.09 -10.50 9.72
N HIS A 81 12.93 -9.46 9.63
CA HIS A 81 13.45 -8.78 10.81
C HIS A 81 12.35 -8.11 11.64
N VAL A 82 11.32 -7.54 10.99
CA VAL A 82 10.15 -7.01 11.69
C VAL A 82 9.36 -8.11 12.41
N LEU A 83 9.12 -9.26 11.76
CA LEU A 83 8.44 -10.40 12.36
C LEU A 83 9.20 -10.95 13.56
N GLU A 84 10.54 -11.10 13.47
CA GLU A 84 11.38 -11.53 14.58
C GLU A 84 11.37 -10.50 15.74
N GLY A 85 11.43 -9.20 15.40
CA GLY A 85 11.27 -8.14 16.40
C GLY A 85 9.93 -8.23 17.13
N CYS A 86 8.83 -8.39 16.39
CA CYS A 86 7.50 -8.54 16.98
C CYS A 86 7.41 -9.78 17.90
N ARG A 87 7.90 -10.92 17.41
CA ARG A 87 7.89 -12.18 18.17
C ARG A 87 8.66 -12.09 19.49
N HIS A 88 9.87 -11.52 19.46
CA HIS A 88 10.75 -11.49 20.63
C HIS A 88 10.38 -10.41 21.65
N HIS A 89 9.60 -9.41 21.27
CA HIS A 89 9.20 -8.33 22.16
C HIS A 89 7.71 -8.34 22.53
N GLY A 90 6.98 -9.42 22.21
CA GLY A 90 5.61 -9.63 22.68
C GLY A 90 4.62 -8.57 22.15
N ILE A 91 4.74 -8.21 20.86
CA ILE A 91 3.88 -7.21 20.21
C ILE A 91 2.43 -7.67 20.24
N GLU A 92 1.52 -6.79 20.66
CA GLU A 92 0.09 -7.07 20.75
C GLU A 92 -0.56 -7.25 19.38
N HIS A 93 -0.11 -6.48 18.38
CA HIS A 93 -0.64 -6.55 17.01
C HIS A 93 0.35 -6.00 15.99
N LEU A 94 0.56 -6.75 14.90
CA LEU A 94 1.27 -6.30 13.71
C LEU A 94 0.27 -6.08 12.57
N VAL A 95 0.11 -4.84 12.12
CA VAL A 95 -0.58 -4.51 10.86
C VAL A 95 0.47 -4.26 9.78
N TYR A 96 0.36 -4.94 8.63
CA TYR A 96 1.36 -4.80 7.58
C TYR A 96 0.74 -4.57 6.20
N ALA A 97 1.48 -3.85 5.35
CA ALA A 97 1.07 -3.57 3.98
C ALA A 97 1.30 -4.80 3.08
N SER A 98 0.21 -5.42 2.62
CA SER A 98 0.16 -6.21 1.40
C SER A 98 -0.22 -5.31 0.21
N SER A 99 -0.72 -5.85 -0.89
CA SER A 99 -1.03 -5.09 -2.11
C SER A 99 -2.06 -5.82 -2.96
N SER A 100 -2.90 -5.08 -3.67
CA SER A 100 -3.74 -5.64 -4.75
C SER A 100 -2.93 -6.32 -5.86
N SER A 101 -1.62 -6.07 -5.96
CA SER A 101 -0.73 -6.76 -6.90
C SER A 101 -0.63 -8.28 -6.65
N VAL A 102 -1.04 -8.78 -5.48
CA VAL A 102 -1.10 -10.22 -5.19
C VAL A 102 -2.15 -10.93 -6.03
N TYR A 103 -3.21 -10.23 -6.46
CA TYR A 103 -4.25 -10.81 -7.32
C TYR A 103 -3.72 -11.21 -8.71
N GLY A 104 -2.62 -10.60 -9.17
CA GLY A 104 -1.87 -11.05 -10.32
C GLY A 104 -2.72 -11.28 -11.57
N ALA A 105 -2.80 -12.53 -12.00
CA ALA A 105 -3.53 -12.96 -13.20
C ALA A 105 -5.05 -13.14 -12.99
N ASN A 106 -5.59 -12.88 -11.80
CA ASN A 106 -7.03 -12.99 -11.53
C ASN A 106 -7.82 -12.01 -12.40
N ARG A 107 -9.01 -12.45 -12.85
CA ARG A 107 -9.90 -11.66 -13.72
C ARG A 107 -11.32 -11.51 -13.18
N LYS A 108 -11.68 -12.30 -12.16
CA LYS A 108 -13.01 -12.21 -11.52
C LYS A 108 -13.01 -10.97 -10.63
N LEU A 109 -13.99 -10.11 -10.83
CA LEU A 109 -14.19 -8.88 -10.07
C LEU A 109 -15.53 -8.90 -9.34
N PRO A 110 -15.65 -8.21 -8.18
CA PRO A 110 -14.56 -7.58 -7.42
C PRO A 110 -13.58 -8.62 -6.88
N PHE A 111 -12.33 -8.22 -6.64
CA PHE A 111 -11.34 -9.07 -5.99
C PHE A 111 -11.69 -9.29 -4.53
N LYS A 112 -11.80 -10.55 -4.13
CA LYS A 112 -12.10 -10.96 -2.75
C LYS A 112 -10.83 -11.41 -2.03
N VAL A 113 -10.76 -11.18 -0.73
CA VAL A 113 -9.63 -11.65 0.08
C VAL A 113 -9.54 -13.19 0.11
N SER A 114 -10.68 -13.88 -0.11
CA SER A 114 -10.78 -15.33 -0.25
C SER A 114 -10.36 -15.88 -1.62
N ASP A 115 -10.10 -15.02 -2.63
CA ASP A 115 -9.63 -15.50 -3.94
C ASP A 115 -8.24 -16.10 -3.84
N ASN A 116 -7.98 -17.19 -4.61
CA ASN A 116 -6.64 -17.71 -4.79
C ASN A 116 -5.73 -16.67 -5.48
N VAL A 117 -4.54 -16.46 -4.97
CA VAL A 117 -3.57 -15.45 -5.45
C VAL A 117 -2.18 -16.02 -5.71
N ASP A 118 -2.12 -17.26 -6.21
CA ASP A 118 -0.87 -17.99 -6.43
C ASP A 118 -0.22 -17.72 -7.81
N HIS A 119 -0.79 -16.78 -8.61
CA HIS A 119 -0.30 -16.43 -9.94
C HIS A 119 0.05 -14.92 -10.02
N PRO A 120 1.02 -14.42 -9.22
CA PRO A 120 1.47 -13.04 -9.32
C PRO A 120 2.12 -12.79 -10.69
N VAL A 121 1.90 -11.61 -11.27
CA VAL A 121 2.46 -11.21 -12.57
C VAL A 121 3.65 -10.27 -12.46
N SER A 122 4.14 -10.04 -11.24
CA SER A 122 5.32 -9.24 -10.95
C SER A 122 6.06 -9.76 -9.72
N LEU A 123 7.37 -9.53 -9.66
CA LEU A 123 8.16 -9.85 -8.47
C LEU A 123 7.66 -9.07 -7.24
N TYR A 124 7.25 -7.81 -7.41
CA TYR A 124 6.62 -7.04 -6.34
C TYR A 124 5.39 -7.76 -5.75
N GLY A 125 4.45 -8.20 -6.61
CA GLY A 125 3.29 -8.97 -6.17
C GLY A 125 3.68 -10.27 -5.46
N ALA A 126 4.69 -10.98 -5.99
CA ALA A 126 5.21 -12.20 -5.38
C ALA A 126 5.81 -11.94 -3.99
N THR A 127 6.58 -10.85 -3.79
CA THR A 127 7.12 -10.51 -2.46
C THR A 127 6.01 -10.16 -1.47
N LYS A 128 4.94 -9.47 -1.91
CA LYS A 128 3.80 -9.16 -1.04
C LYS A 128 2.99 -10.41 -0.67
N LYS A 129 2.80 -11.36 -1.60
CA LYS A 129 2.22 -12.65 -1.27
C LYS A 129 3.10 -13.43 -0.30
N ALA A 130 4.43 -13.42 -0.48
CA ALA A 130 5.35 -14.03 0.47
C ALA A 130 5.23 -13.41 1.87
N ASN A 131 5.02 -12.10 2.00
CA ASN A 131 4.76 -11.47 3.29
C ASN A 131 3.49 -12.05 3.96
N GLU A 132 2.39 -12.27 3.22
CA GLU A 132 1.18 -12.90 3.76
C GLU A 132 1.47 -14.30 4.31
N LEU A 133 2.24 -15.12 3.57
CA LEU A 133 2.61 -16.48 3.99
C LEU A 133 3.55 -16.48 5.21
N MET A 134 4.53 -15.57 5.25
CA MET A 134 5.43 -15.41 6.38
C MET A 134 4.66 -14.97 7.63
N ALA A 135 3.78 -13.98 7.52
CA ALA A 135 2.95 -13.49 8.61
C ALA A 135 2.05 -14.60 9.18
N HIS A 136 1.39 -15.39 8.31
CA HIS A 136 0.59 -16.53 8.75
C HIS A 136 1.44 -17.57 9.53
N SER A 137 2.65 -17.87 9.05
CA SER A 137 3.55 -18.81 9.73
C SER A 137 3.89 -18.34 11.14
N TYR A 138 4.14 -17.02 11.33
CA TYR A 138 4.43 -16.45 12.65
C TYR A 138 3.19 -16.40 13.55
N ALA A 139 2.02 -16.11 12.99
CA ALA A 139 0.77 -16.21 13.73
C ALA A 139 0.52 -17.63 14.23
N HIS A 140 0.74 -18.65 13.39
CA HIS A 140 0.52 -20.04 13.73
C HIS A 140 1.53 -20.58 14.75
N LEU A 141 2.83 -20.33 14.53
CA LEU A 141 3.91 -20.90 15.34
C LEU A 141 4.09 -20.20 16.69
N PHE A 142 3.86 -18.88 16.72
CA PHE A 142 4.22 -18.04 17.87
C PHE A 142 3.02 -17.30 18.46
N GLY A 143 1.81 -17.46 17.90
CA GLY A 143 0.63 -16.77 18.39
C GLY A 143 0.67 -15.25 18.16
N LEU A 144 1.54 -14.76 17.27
CA LEU A 144 1.65 -13.32 16.98
C LEU A 144 0.38 -12.84 16.25
N PRO A 145 -0.42 -11.91 16.80
CA PRO A 145 -1.57 -11.36 16.10
C PRO A 145 -1.12 -10.50 14.92
N VAL A 146 -1.59 -10.84 13.72
CA VAL A 146 -1.19 -10.15 12.49
C VAL A 146 -2.38 -9.85 11.59
N THR A 147 -2.41 -8.66 11.00
CA THR A 147 -3.37 -8.29 9.96
C THR A 147 -2.67 -7.71 8.74
N GLY A 148 -2.86 -8.36 7.60
CA GLY A 148 -2.40 -7.85 6.30
C GLY A 148 -3.47 -7.01 5.61
N LEU A 149 -3.08 -5.85 5.08
CA LEU A 149 -3.95 -4.99 4.30
C LEU A 149 -3.51 -5.00 2.84
N ARG A 150 -4.36 -5.49 1.93
CA ARG A 150 -4.15 -5.42 0.49
C ARG A 150 -4.58 -4.05 0.00
N PHE A 151 -3.63 -3.12 -0.07
CA PHE A 151 -3.88 -1.77 -0.57
C PHE A 151 -4.14 -1.79 -2.07
N PHE A 152 -5.20 -1.09 -2.47
CA PHE A 152 -5.45 -0.74 -3.86
C PHE A 152 -4.69 0.54 -4.24
N THR A 153 -5.13 1.30 -5.25
CA THR A 153 -4.36 2.46 -5.71
C THR A 153 -4.59 3.66 -4.79
N VAL A 154 -3.72 3.79 -3.79
CA VAL A 154 -3.76 4.92 -2.84
C VAL A 154 -3.28 6.20 -3.50
N TYR A 155 -4.02 7.30 -3.32
CA TYR A 155 -3.68 8.62 -3.85
C TYR A 155 -4.02 9.73 -2.84
N GLY A 156 -3.44 10.90 -3.03
CA GLY A 156 -3.71 12.08 -2.19
C GLY A 156 -2.46 12.94 -1.96
N PRO A 157 -2.60 14.03 -1.17
CA PRO A 157 -1.50 14.91 -0.80
C PRO A 157 -0.28 14.15 -0.27
N TRP A 158 0.91 14.63 -0.58
CA TRP A 158 2.16 13.99 -0.20
C TRP A 158 2.38 12.61 -0.83
N GLY A 159 1.63 12.26 -1.87
CA GLY A 159 1.75 11.00 -2.60
C GLY A 159 3.13 10.82 -3.25
N ARG A 160 3.43 9.58 -3.66
CA ARG A 160 4.71 9.25 -4.32
C ARG A 160 4.77 9.82 -5.73
N PRO A 161 5.94 10.38 -6.15
CA PRO A 161 6.10 11.01 -7.47
C PRO A 161 6.03 10.05 -8.66
N ASP A 162 6.21 8.75 -8.43
CA ASP A 162 6.11 7.69 -9.44
C ASP A 162 4.67 7.23 -9.73
N MET A 163 3.69 7.71 -8.96
CA MET A 163 2.27 7.41 -9.16
C MET A 163 1.63 8.32 -10.21
N SER A 164 0.59 7.81 -10.87
CA SER A 164 -0.08 8.47 -12.00
C SER A 164 -0.59 9.88 -11.66
N LEU A 165 -1.26 10.08 -10.51
CA LEU A 165 -1.76 11.41 -10.12
C LEU A 165 -0.64 12.45 -10.13
N PHE A 166 0.48 12.12 -9.49
CA PHE A 166 1.61 13.03 -9.40
C PHE A 166 2.23 13.30 -10.78
N GLN A 167 2.46 12.24 -11.56
CA GLN A 167 3.06 12.36 -12.89
C GLN A 167 2.19 13.15 -13.85
N PHE A 168 0.88 12.88 -13.86
CA PHE A 168 -0.07 13.55 -14.75
C PHE A 168 -0.20 15.02 -14.38
N THR A 169 -0.41 15.33 -13.10
CA THR A 169 -0.47 16.70 -12.60
C THR A 169 0.78 17.48 -12.98
N ARG A 170 1.97 16.92 -12.74
CA ARG A 170 3.24 17.55 -13.12
C ARG A 170 3.32 17.84 -14.61
N LYS A 171 3.01 16.85 -15.46
CA LYS A 171 3.08 16.98 -16.92
C LYS A 171 2.09 18.01 -17.45
N ILE A 172 0.87 18.08 -16.90
CA ILE A 172 -0.11 19.11 -17.28
C ILE A 172 0.40 20.52 -16.94
N PHE A 173 0.98 20.72 -15.74
CA PHE A 173 1.57 22.02 -15.39
C PHE A 173 2.74 22.39 -16.29
N GLU A 174 3.57 21.41 -16.66
CA GLU A 174 4.73 21.60 -17.55
C GLU A 174 4.36 21.68 -19.04
N GLY A 175 3.10 21.45 -19.44
CA GLY A 175 2.66 21.40 -20.83
C GLY A 175 3.26 20.24 -21.63
N ARG A 176 3.51 19.10 -20.97
CA ARG A 176 4.09 17.90 -21.58
C ARG A 176 3.04 16.81 -21.77
N PRO A 177 3.16 15.97 -22.84
CA PRO A 177 2.23 14.90 -23.08
C PRO A 177 2.15 13.88 -21.94
N ILE A 178 0.93 13.38 -21.67
CA ILE A 178 0.66 12.27 -20.74
C ILE A 178 0.65 10.95 -21.53
N PRO A 179 1.46 9.95 -21.17
CA PRO A 179 1.37 8.62 -21.77
C PRO A 179 0.12 7.91 -21.27
N VAL A 180 -0.79 7.57 -22.18
CA VAL A 180 -2.06 6.88 -21.90
C VAL A 180 -1.95 5.45 -22.42
N PHE A 181 -1.54 4.53 -21.55
CA PHE A 181 -1.37 3.12 -21.91
C PHE A 181 -2.72 2.42 -22.10
N SER A 182 -2.70 1.30 -22.85
CA SER A 182 -3.90 0.56 -23.26
C SER A 182 -4.95 1.46 -23.92
N TYR A 183 -4.51 2.52 -24.59
CA TYR A 183 -5.40 3.49 -25.22
C TYR A 183 -6.48 4.05 -24.28
N GLY A 184 -6.20 4.10 -22.98
CA GLY A 184 -7.12 4.56 -21.95
C GLY A 184 -8.10 3.51 -21.40
N HIS A 185 -8.05 2.27 -21.90
CA HIS A 185 -8.95 1.18 -21.49
C HIS A 185 -8.49 0.51 -20.19
N HIS A 186 -8.18 1.30 -19.17
CA HIS A 186 -7.86 0.83 -17.82
C HIS A 186 -8.83 1.46 -16.82
N ALA A 187 -9.22 0.69 -15.81
CA ALA A 187 -9.90 1.21 -14.63
C ALA A 187 -9.14 0.85 -13.36
N ARG A 188 -9.15 1.73 -12.39
CA ARG A 188 -8.51 1.51 -11.08
C ARG A 188 -9.46 1.90 -9.97
N ASP A 189 -9.40 1.12 -8.92
CA ASP A 189 -9.98 1.46 -7.63
C ASP A 189 -9.00 2.42 -6.92
N PHE A 190 -9.30 3.72 -7.01
CA PHE A 190 -8.51 4.77 -6.40
C PHE A 190 -9.03 5.05 -4.99
N THR A 191 -8.16 4.95 -3.99
CA THR A 191 -8.52 5.12 -2.58
C THR A 191 -7.81 6.33 -1.98
N TYR A 192 -8.57 7.26 -1.44
CA TYR A 192 -8.03 8.49 -0.89
C TYR A 192 -7.22 8.23 0.38
N ILE A 193 -6.13 8.97 0.57
CA ILE A 193 -5.15 8.71 1.64
C ILE A 193 -5.76 8.78 3.04
N ASP A 194 -6.67 9.71 3.33
CA ASP A 194 -7.25 9.86 4.66
C ASP A 194 -8.17 8.66 4.98
N ASP A 195 -8.92 8.16 4.01
CA ASP A 195 -9.70 6.93 4.15
C ASP A 195 -8.79 5.71 4.42
N VAL A 196 -7.65 5.65 3.72
CA VAL A 196 -6.67 4.56 3.96
C VAL A 196 -6.10 4.65 5.37
N VAL A 197 -5.73 5.84 5.82
CA VAL A 197 -5.17 6.06 7.17
C VAL A 197 -6.19 5.67 8.24
N GLU A 198 -7.45 6.09 8.09
CA GLU A 198 -8.53 5.71 9.01
C GLU A 198 -8.71 4.20 9.07
N GLY A 199 -8.74 3.53 7.91
CA GLY A 199 -8.83 2.06 7.83
C GLY A 199 -7.65 1.37 8.52
N VAL A 200 -6.41 1.85 8.33
CA VAL A 200 -5.21 1.32 8.99
C VAL A 200 -5.29 1.48 10.51
N VAL A 201 -5.69 2.67 10.99
CA VAL A 201 -5.78 2.95 12.45
C VAL A 201 -6.84 2.07 13.10
N ARG A 202 -8.04 1.97 12.51
CA ARG A 202 -9.10 1.09 13.04
C ARG A 202 -8.69 -0.38 13.03
N THR A 203 -8.00 -0.81 11.97
CA THR A 203 -7.47 -2.18 11.91
C THR A 203 -6.43 -2.42 12.99
N LEU A 204 -5.56 -1.45 13.28
CA LEU A 204 -4.56 -1.57 14.34
C LEU A 204 -5.21 -1.78 15.72
N ASP A 205 -6.37 -1.15 15.95
CA ASP A 205 -7.14 -1.29 17.18
C ASP A 205 -7.99 -2.57 17.23
N CYS A 206 -8.26 -3.19 16.08
CA CYS A 206 -8.97 -4.46 15.95
C CYS A 206 -7.98 -5.63 15.89
N VAL A 207 -7.48 -6.06 17.05
CA VAL A 207 -6.46 -7.12 17.14
C VAL A 207 -6.97 -8.42 16.54
N ALA A 208 -6.19 -9.03 15.66
CA ALA A 208 -6.54 -10.30 15.03
C ALA A 208 -6.69 -11.42 16.07
N THR A 209 -7.77 -12.20 15.94
CA THR A 209 -8.06 -13.35 16.80
C THR A 209 -8.18 -14.61 15.93
N PRO A 210 -7.96 -15.83 16.48
CA PRO A 210 -8.27 -17.07 15.80
C PRO A 210 -9.71 -17.09 15.30
N ASP A 211 -9.92 -17.66 14.11
CA ASP A 211 -11.25 -17.90 13.55
C ASP A 211 -11.74 -19.28 14.02
N PRO A 212 -12.79 -19.35 14.87
CA PRO A 212 -13.26 -20.63 15.41
C PRO A 212 -13.94 -21.49 14.36
N ASP A 213 -14.38 -20.90 13.24
CA ASP A 213 -15.08 -21.58 12.16
C ASP A 213 -14.15 -22.03 11.03
N TRP A 214 -12.87 -21.64 11.07
CA TRP A 214 -11.89 -22.02 10.07
C TRP A 214 -11.65 -23.55 10.08
N ARG A 215 -11.62 -24.15 8.88
CA ARG A 215 -11.42 -25.59 8.69
C ARG A 215 -10.33 -25.84 7.66
N GLY A 216 -9.41 -26.76 7.99
CA GLY A 216 -8.30 -27.13 7.11
C GLY A 216 -8.73 -27.91 5.87
N GLU A 217 -9.95 -28.45 5.85
CA GLU A 217 -10.53 -29.16 4.70
C GLU A 217 -11.00 -28.20 3.60
N ASP A 218 -11.36 -26.97 3.98
CA ASP A 218 -11.79 -25.89 3.07
C ASP A 218 -11.22 -24.55 3.60
N PRO A 219 -9.92 -24.33 3.47
CA PRO A 219 -9.24 -23.23 4.14
C PRO A 219 -9.56 -21.89 3.48
N ASP A 220 -10.13 -20.94 4.22
CA ASP A 220 -10.19 -19.54 3.82
C ASP A 220 -8.80 -18.93 3.90
N PRO A 221 -8.22 -18.43 2.78
CA PRO A 221 -6.90 -17.83 2.79
C PRO A 221 -6.81 -16.50 3.53
N ALA A 222 -7.95 -15.87 3.86
CA ALA A 222 -8.00 -14.56 4.54
C ALA A 222 -8.11 -14.67 6.06
N SER A 223 -8.36 -15.87 6.62
CA SER A 223 -8.44 -16.15 8.04
C SER A 223 -7.65 -17.41 8.42
N SER A 224 -7.62 -17.76 9.68
CA SER A 224 -6.96 -18.97 10.17
C SER A 224 -7.45 -19.34 11.56
N SER A 225 -7.23 -20.61 11.95
CA SER A 225 -7.27 -21.02 13.37
C SER A 225 -6.19 -20.35 14.25
N ALA A 226 -5.26 -19.59 13.65
CA ALA A 226 -4.30 -18.71 14.32
C ALA A 226 -4.79 -17.23 14.28
N PRO A 227 -4.21 -16.32 15.07
CA PRO A 227 -4.62 -14.90 15.07
C PRO A 227 -4.10 -14.15 13.82
N TYR A 228 -4.69 -14.46 12.68
CA TYR A 228 -4.33 -13.97 11.35
C TYR A 228 -5.56 -13.48 10.58
N ARG A 229 -5.46 -12.30 9.95
CA ARG A 229 -6.50 -11.73 9.07
C ARG A 229 -5.89 -11.06 7.86
N LEU A 230 -6.61 -11.12 6.72
CA LEU A 230 -6.37 -10.28 5.54
C LEU A 230 -7.61 -9.47 5.22
N TYR A 231 -7.41 -8.21 4.84
CA TYR A 231 -8.47 -7.35 4.32
C TYR A 231 -8.02 -6.62 3.06
N ASN A 232 -8.96 -6.36 2.16
CA ASN A 232 -8.78 -5.35 1.11
C ASN A 232 -9.08 -3.97 1.69
N ILE A 233 -8.31 -2.97 1.27
CA ILE A 233 -8.62 -1.58 1.50
C ILE A 233 -8.61 -0.82 0.17
N GLY A 234 -9.80 -0.51 -0.32
CA GLY A 234 -10.11 0.10 -1.62
C GLY A 234 -11.35 0.97 -1.49
N ASN A 235 -11.61 1.81 -2.49
CA ASN A 235 -12.78 2.71 -2.49
C ASN A 235 -14.05 2.06 -3.03
N HIS A 236 -13.98 0.80 -3.47
CA HIS A 236 -15.13 0.07 -3.99
C HIS A 236 -15.82 0.79 -5.18
N SER A 237 -15.08 1.63 -5.90
CA SER A 237 -15.57 2.47 -7.00
C SER A 237 -14.49 2.65 -8.08
N PRO A 238 -14.37 1.72 -9.03
CA PRO A 238 -13.39 1.83 -10.10
C PRO A 238 -13.64 3.04 -11.00
N VAL A 239 -12.57 3.78 -11.31
CA VAL A 239 -12.59 4.96 -12.20
C VAL A 239 -11.77 4.66 -13.44
N THR A 240 -12.29 4.99 -14.65
CA THR A 240 -11.55 4.82 -15.88
C THR A 240 -10.37 5.79 -15.95
N LEU A 241 -9.32 5.42 -16.68
CA LEU A 241 -8.13 6.28 -16.80
C LEU A 241 -8.46 7.63 -17.45
N LEU A 242 -9.38 7.66 -18.42
CA LEU A 242 -9.77 8.90 -19.09
C LEU A 242 -10.60 9.81 -18.21
N ASP A 243 -11.54 9.27 -17.41
CA ASP A 243 -12.30 10.04 -16.44
C ASP A 243 -11.38 10.61 -15.35
N TYR A 244 -10.41 9.81 -14.89
CA TYR A 244 -9.40 10.26 -13.95
C TYR A 244 -8.58 11.44 -14.48
N ILE A 245 -8.13 11.38 -15.75
CA ILE A 245 -7.42 12.48 -16.40
C ILE A 245 -8.33 13.72 -16.49
N ALA A 246 -9.61 13.55 -16.87
CA ALA A 246 -10.55 14.65 -16.96
C ALA A 246 -10.77 15.38 -15.62
N VAL A 247 -10.81 14.64 -14.52
CA VAL A 247 -10.85 15.23 -13.17
C VAL A 247 -9.58 16.04 -12.87
N ILE A 248 -8.39 15.50 -13.19
CA ILE A 248 -7.12 16.21 -13.00
C ILE A 248 -7.06 17.48 -13.84
N GLU A 249 -7.48 17.42 -15.11
CA GLU A 249 -7.57 18.60 -16.01
C GLU A 249 -8.44 19.70 -15.41
N THR A 250 -9.58 19.32 -14.86
CA THR A 250 -10.53 20.25 -14.22
C THR A 250 -9.88 20.97 -13.04
N GLU A 251 -9.23 20.24 -12.17
CA GLU A 251 -8.59 20.80 -10.97
C GLU A 251 -7.33 21.60 -11.29
N VAL A 252 -6.56 21.18 -12.29
CA VAL A 252 -5.38 21.94 -12.78
C VAL A 252 -5.81 23.16 -13.60
N GLY A 253 -7.00 23.15 -14.21
CA GLY A 253 -7.51 24.24 -15.06
C GLY A 253 -6.84 24.27 -16.44
N ARG A 254 -6.26 23.14 -16.91
CA ARG A 254 -5.60 22.99 -18.21
C ARG A 254 -5.91 21.63 -18.81
N LYS A 255 -6.04 21.60 -20.14
CA LYS A 255 -6.16 20.33 -20.87
C LYS A 255 -4.82 19.62 -21.02
N ALA A 256 -4.84 18.31 -20.89
CA ALA A 256 -3.68 17.45 -21.12
C ALA A 256 -3.52 17.19 -22.63
N GLU A 257 -2.29 17.14 -23.08
CA GLU A 257 -1.94 16.48 -24.34
C GLU A 257 -1.79 14.98 -24.07
N LEU A 258 -2.54 14.13 -24.79
CA LEU A 258 -2.57 12.69 -24.57
C LEU A 258 -1.77 11.96 -25.64
N GLU A 259 -0.78 11.16 -25.21
CA GLU A 259 -0.04 10.23 -26.05
C GLU A 259 -0.61 8.83 -25.85
N MET A 260 -1.43 8.37 -26.81
CA MET A 260 -2.09 7.07 -26.73
C MET A 260 -1.12 5.93 -27.06
N LEU A 261 -0.91 5.02 -26.13
CA LEU A 261 0.08 3.95 -26.20
C LEU A 261 -0.56 2.56 -26.02
N PRO A 262 0.04 1.48 -26.56
CA PRO A 262 -0.41 0.12 -26.32
C PRO A 262 -0.21 -0.29 -24.85
N ALA A 263 -0.80 -1.43 -24.45
CA ALA A 263 -0.64 -2.00 -23.14
C ALA A 263 0.83 -2.30 -22.81
N GLN A 264 1.19 -2.10 -21.54
CA GLN A 264 2.52 -2.45 -21.03
C GLN A 264 2.52 -3.84 -20.38
N ALA A 265 3.69 -4.49 -20.38
CA ALA A 265 3.87 -5.75 -19.68
C ALA A 265 3.64 -5.59 -18.17
N GLY A 266 2.89 -6.52 -17.57
CA GLY A 266 2.57 -6.51 -16.14
C GLY A 266 1.40 -5.61 -15.73
N ASP A 267 0.78 -4.88 -16.68
CA ASP A 267 -0.40 -4.09 -16.38
C ASP A 267 -1.65 -4.98 -16.29
N VAL A 268 -2.43 -4.77 -15.23
CA VAL A 268 -3.75 -5.38 -15.04
C VAL A 268 -4.80 -4.43 -15.62
N PRO A 269 -5.76 -4.90 -16.45
CA PRO A 269 -6.75 -4.02 -17.09
C PRO A 269 -7.62 -3.26 -16.09
N GLU A 270 -8.08 -3.93 -15.05
CA GLU A 270 -8.99 -3.38 -14.06
C GLU A 270 -8.66 -3.88 -12.66
N THR A 271 -8.84 -3.01 -11.66
CA THR A 271 -8.82 -3.39 -10.24
C THR A 271 -10.07 -2.88 -9.56
N TYR A 272 -10.72 -3.75 -8.78
CA TYR A 272 -11.94 -3.47 -8.04
C TYR A 272 -11.92 -4.26 -6.74
N ALA A 273 -11.94 -3.58 -5.59
CA ALA A 273 -11.89 -4.19 -4.27
C ALA A 273 -13.29 -4.63 -3.80
N ASP A 274 -13.37 -5.86 -3.28
CA ASP A 274 -14.41 -6.21 -2.31
C ASP A 274 -13.89 -5.81 -0.93
N VAL A 275 -14.60 -4.92 -0.24
CA VAL A 275 -14.20 -4.36 1.06
C VAL A 275 -15.11 -4.77 2.21
N GLU A 276 -16.08 -5.68 1.96
CA GLU A 276 -17.07 -6.11 2.96
C GLU A 276 -16.41 -6.63 4.23
N ALA A 277 -15.38 -7.46 4.09
CA ALA A 277 -14.67 -8.03 5.24
C ALA A 277 -14.03 -6.96 6.14
N LEU A 278 -13.45 -5.90 5.56
CA LEU A 278 -12.90 -4.78 6.34
C LEU A 278 -14.03 -4.01 7.02
N ARG A 279 -15.08 -3.64 6.27
CA ARG A 279 -16.23 -2.91 6.81
C ARG A 279 -16.83 -3.62 8.00
N ASP A 280 -17.06 -4.94 7.89
CA ASP A 280 -17.67 -5.74 8.94
C ASP A 280 -16.76 -5.88 10.18
N ALA A 281 -15.44 -5.91 9.98
CA ALA A 281 -14.48 -6.03 11.06
C ALA A 281 -14.28 -4.72 11.84
N VAL A 282 -14.22 -3.57 11.16
CA VAL A 282 -13.79 -2.30 11.79
C VAL A 282 -14.87 -1.20 11.73
N GLY A 283 -16.05 -1.48 11.16
CA GLY A 283 -17.16 -0.53 11.05
C GLY A 283 -16.84 0.69 10.17
N PHE A 284 -16.00 0.50 9.14
CA PHE A 284 -15.56 1.58 8.25
C PHE A 284 -15.27 1.04 6.85
N GLU A 285 -15.63 1.84 5.84
CA GLU A 285 -15.23 1.65 4.45
C GLU A 285 -14.81 2.99 3.83
N PRO A 286 -13.78 3.01 2.97
CA PRO A 286 -13.43 4.18 2.18
C PRO A 286 -14.59 4.67 1.33
N SER A 287 -14.76 5.99 1.21
CA SER A 287 -15.89 6.57 0.47
C SER A 287 -15.60 7.94 -0.17
N THR A 288 -14.40 8.47 -0.06
CA THR A 288 -14.04 9.77 -0.63
C THR A 288 -14.12 9.73 -2.17
N PRO A 289 -14.96 10.59 -2.81
CA PRO A 289 -15.04 10.68 -4.26
C PRO A 289 -13.71 11.10 -4.89
N ILE A 290 -13.46 10.64 -6.13
CA ILE A 290 -12.20 10.91 -6.83
C ILE A 290 -11.97 12.41 -7.05
N GLU A 291 -13.05 13.17 -7.31
CA GLU A 291 -13.03 14.61 -7.52
C GLU A 291 -12.51 15.35 -6.29
N GLU A 292 -12.99 14.96 -5.11
CA GLU A 292 -12.58 15.57 -3.84
C GLU A 292 -11.12 15.29 -3.53
N GLY A 293 -10.70 14.04 -3.64
CA GLY A 293 -9.32 13.66 -3.36
C GLY A 293 -8.32 14.26 -4.35
N VAL A 294 -8.65 14.33 -5.65
CA VAL A 294 -7.82 15.00 -6.66
C VAL A 294 -7.73 16.49 -6.40
N LYS A 295 -8.83 17.15 -6.04
CA LYS A 295 -8.84 18.57 -5.65
C LYS A 295 -7.86 18.84 -4.51
N HIS A 296 -7.89 18.03 -3.45
CA HIS A 296 -6.98 18.17 -2.32
C HIS A 296 -5.51 17.96 -2.74
N PHE A 297 -5.26 16.97 -3.61
CA PHE A 297 -3.91 16.73 -4.13
C PHE A 297 -3.40 17.90 -4.97
N VAL A 298 -4.19 18.42 -5.90
CA VAL A 298 -3.78 19.52 -6.78
C VAL A 298 -3.54 20.80 -5.97
N ALA A 299 -4.39 21.09 -4.96
CA ALA A 299 -4.17 22.21 -4.05
C ALA A 299 -2.84 22.10 -3.30
N TRP A 300 -2.56 20.90 -2.73
CA TRP A 300 -1.27 20.62 -2.09
C TRP A 300 -0.10 20.73 -3.07
N TYR A 301 -0.24 20.21 -4.30
CA TYR A 301 0.81 20.24 -5.30
C TYR A 301 1.19 21.67 -5.68
N ARG A 302 0.19 22.53 -5.88
CA ARG A 302 0.40 23.95 -6.16
C ARG A 302 1.15 24.67 -5.03
N ASP A 303 0.73 24.45 -3.80
CA ASP A 303 1.35 25.08 -2.63
C ASP A 303 2.81 24.61 -2.46
N TYR A 304 3.03 23.30 -2.53
CA TYR A 304 4.36 22.71 -2.31
C TYR A 304 5.36 23.05 -3.42
N TYR A 305 4.94 22.99 -4.69
CA TYR A 305 5.81 23.27 -5.85
C TYR A 305 5.72 24.71 -6.35
N ARG A 306 4.85 25.53 -5.77
CA ARG A 306 4.66 26.97 -6.12
C ARG A 306 4.33 27.18 -7.61
N VAL A 307 3.38 26.43 -8.14
CA VAL A 307 2.91 26.46 -9.54
C VAL A 307 1.46 26.89 -9.67
#